data_72893221d8e70c4db87628ff91a6d1c1
#
_entry.id   72893221d8e70c4db87628ff91a6d1c1
#
_cell.length_a   1.000
_cell.length_b   1.000
_cell.length_c   1.000
_cell.angle_alpha   90.00
_cell.angle_beta   90.00
_cell.angle_gamma   90.00
#
_symmetry.space_group_name_H-M   'P 1'
#
loop_
_entity.id
_entity.type
_entity.pdbx_description
1 polymer ?
#
loop_
_entity_poly.entity_id
_entity_poly.type
_entity_poly.pdbx_seq_one_letter_code
_entity_poly.pdbx_strand_id
1 'polypeptide(L)'
;MDDLDRLLAESMHSAADRAPSDGGLLNTVHQRSRRYRRRRIATGLSTAAAVLAIGIPFGAALVTPSRSTTEPSTVPVAPVATSAPPTVTAAPSATRPSTRTPSTSSRSSKSSAPVVRLVHGYSAPTFPYTLPSSAGLRAPVASMQGGELIAFFEATELRRHADTTVTVSTRKPVFTTPASVKTVLVRGHSATLRTVDAQPANQLVLFWRESSTRWIQLSTDDTYTPSQVVALADSLTAASITVLPPFTLDLAPAGLTVDTVTASTMSFRTANADRVEVVLRKRRQLTGFTDKVGGYQARLTRDADGAELAVDVTDWDATLEVTVDRGLTVSDADLLRFASGVHILNRSDPQ
;
A
#
# COMPACT_ATOMS: atom_id res chain seq x y z
N MET A 1 50.28 27.68 -16.66
CA MET A 1 48.88 27.28 -16.32
C MET A 1 48.51 25.97 -16.99
N ASP A 2 49.20 25.60 -18.06
CA ASP A 2 48.87 24.40 -18.89
C ASP A 2 49.26 23.05 -18.29
N ASP A 3 50.24 22.98 -17.40
CA ASP A 3 50.69 21.72 -16.81
C ASP A 3 49.70 21.12 -15.77
N LEU A 4 48.98 21.98 -15.06
CA LEU A 4 48.03 21.57 -14.07
C LEU A 4 46.74 21.01 -14.72
N ASP A 5 46.29 21.64 -15.79
CA ASP A 5 45.17 21.20 -16.59
C ASP A 5 45.48 19.88 -17.30
N ARG A 6 46.71 19.67 -17.73
CA ARG A 6 47.17 18.43 -18.34
C ARG A 6 47.21 17.28 -17.34
N LEU A 7 47.75 17.51 -16.14
CA LEU A 7 47.79 16.52 -15.06
C LEU A 7 46.37 16.17 -14.55
N LEU A 8 45.49 17.15 -14.52
CA LEU A 8 44.08 16.93 -14.14
C LEU A 8 43.36 16.09 -15.20
N ALA A 9 43.54 16.39 -16.47
CA ALA A 9 42.96 15.63 -17.58
C ALA A 9 43.49 14.21 -17.62
N GLU A 10 44.79 13.98 -17.37
CA GLU A 10 45.42 12.67 -17.34
C GLU A 10 44.96 11.83 -16.13
N SER A 11 44.78 12.49 -14.98
CA SER A 11 44.24 11.85 -13.78
C SER A 11 42.75 11.45 -13.94
N MET A 12 41.96 12.30 -14.59
CA MET A 12 40.56 12.01 -14.90
C MET A 12 40.41 10.88 -15.93
N HIS A 13 41.28 10.86 -16.97
CA HIS A 13 41.33 9.77 -17.96
C HIS A 13 41.69 8.43 -17.29
N SER A 14 42.72 8.44 -16.45
CA SER A 14 43.13 7.25 -15.69
C SER A 14 42.11 6.78 -14.68
N ALA A 15 41.30 7.68 -14.12
CA ALA A 15 40.17 7.33 -13.24
C ALA A 15 38.97 6.75 -14.03
N ALA A 16 38.71 7.27 -15.24
CA ALA A 16 37.69 6.78 -16.14
C ALA A 16 37.99 5.36 -16.66
N ASP A 17 39.29 5.09 -17.01
CA ASP A 17 39.73 3.77 -17.46
C ASP A 17 39.69 2.69 -16.36
N ARG A 18 39.74 3.10 -15.09
CA ARG A 18 39.60 2.22 -13.93
C ARG A 18 38.15 2.09 -13.45
N ALA A 19 37.23 2.86 -14.00
CA ALA A 19 35.80 2.70 -13.66
C ALA A 19 35.32 1.33 -14.14
N PRO A 20 34.69 0.53 -13.29
CA PRO A 20 34.16 -0.76 -13.72
C PRO A 20 33.17 -0.49 -14.85
N SER A 21 33.32 -1.26 -15.95
CA SER A 21 32.45 -1.15 -17.13
C SER A 21 30.98 -1.27 -16.69
N ASP A 22 30.17 -0.27 -17.00
CA ASP A 22 28.78 -0.10 -16.56
C ASP A 22 27.85 -1.30 -16.83
N GLY A 23 28.21 -2.18 -17.79
CA GLY A 23 27.44 -3.38 -18.12
C GLY A 23 27.32 -4.39 -16.97
N GLY A 24 28.32 -4.49 -16.09
CA GLY A 24 28.29 -5.39 -14.94
C GLY A 24 27.48 -4.85 -13.77
N LEU A 25 27.54 -3.56 -13.52
CA LEU A 25 26.77 -2.87 -12.47
C LEU A 25 25.29 -2.80 -12.83
N LEU A 26 24.94 -2.45 -14.07
CA LEU A 26 23.57 -2.44 -14.57
C LEU A 26 22.95 -3.84 -14.52
N ASN A 27 23.67 -4.91 -14.93
CA ASN A 27 23.18 -6.27 -14.82
C ASN A 27 22.97 -6.71 -13.36
N THR A 28 23.84 -6.31 -12.44
CA THR A 28 23.71 -6.63 -11.01
C THR A 28 22.53 -5.88 -10.39
N VAL A 29 22.33 -4.62 -10.75
CA VAL A 29 21.19 -3.81 -10.33
C VAL A 29 19.89 -4.35 -10.94
N HIS A 30 19.89 -4.71 -12.23
CA HIS A 30 18.71 -5.31 -12.89
C HIS A 30 18.39 -6.73 -12.37
N GLN A 31 19.38 -7.56 -12.09
CA GLN A 31 19.15 -8.86 -11.46
C GLN A 31 18.64 -8.71 -10.03
N ARG A 32 19.17 -7.76 -9.27
CA ARG A 32 18.66 -7.40 -7.94
C ARG A 32 17.22 -6.90 -8.00
N SER A 33 16.93 -5.96 -8.90
CA SER A 33 15.58 -5.43 -9.12
C SER A 33 14.58 -6.52 -9.53
N ARG A 34 14.97 -7.42 -10.46
CA ARG A 34 14.13 -8.58 -10.87
C ARG A 34 13.91 -9.56 -9.73
N ARG A 35 14.89 -9.78 -8.86
CA ARG A 35 14.78 -10.62 -7.66
C ARG A 35 13.85 -9.98 -6.61
N TYR A 36 13.97 -8.68 -6.38
CA TYR A 36 13.05 -7.88 -5.56
C TYR A 36 11.62 -7.92 -6.11
N ARG A 37 11.44 -7.79 -7.41
CA ARG A 37 10.13 -7.87 -8.06
C ARG A 37 9.45 -9.23 -7.88
N ARG A 38 10.18 -10.32 -8.12
CA ARG A 38 9.62 -11.68 -7.96
C ARG A 38 9.24 -11.98 -6.51
N ARG A 39 9.99 -11.46 -5.54
CA ARG A 39 9.71 -11.66 -4.12
C ARG A 39 8.59 -10.74 -3.60
N ARG A 40 8.49 -9.49 -4.08
CA ARG A 40 7.35 -8.59 -3.76
C ARG A 40 6.01 -9.14 -4.24
N ILE A 41 5.97 -9.83 -5.38
CA ILE A 41 4.76 -10.48 -5.87
C ILE A 41 4.35 -11.65 -4.95
N ALA A 42 5.31 -12.40 -4.42
CA ALA A 42 5.02 -13.52 -3.51
C ALA A 42 4.54 -13.06 -2.12
N THR A 43 5.05 -11.94 -1.60
CA THR A 43 4.63 -11.40 -0.29
C THR A 43 3.44 -10.44 -0.37
N GLY A 44 3.22 -9.78 -1.52
CA GLY A 44 2.09 -8.86 -1.74
C GLY A 44 0.73 -9.54 -1.88
N LEU A 45 0.69 -10.83 -2.23
CA LEU A 45 -0.56 -11.58 -2.41
C LEU A 45 -1.28 -11.93 -1.10
N SER A 46 -0.62 -11.85 0.06
CA SER A 46 -1.23 -12.22 1.34
C SER A 46 -1.96 -11.07 2.06
N THR A 47 -1.75 -9.82 1.67
CA THR A 47 -2.41 -8.66 2.30
C THR A 47 -3.31 -7.85 1.35
N ALA A 48 -3.18 -8.04 0.03
CA ALA A 48 -3.93 -7.25 -0.97
C ALA A 48 -5.33 -7.82 -1.32
N ALA A 49 -5.75 -8.96 -0.76
CA ALA A 49 -7.04 -9.59 -1.08
C ALA A 49 -8.27 -8.90 -0.46
N ALA A 50 -8.10 -7.82 0.28
CA ALA A 50 -9.22 -7.19 1.01
C ALA A 50 -9.80 -5.91 0.36
N VAL A 51 -9.30 -5.41 -0.77
CA VAL A 51 -9.75 -4.09 -1.28
C VAL A 51 -10.06 -4.03 -2.79
N LEU A 52 -10.10 -5.14 -3.52
CA LEU A 52 -10.53 -5.08 -4.93
C LEU A 52 -11.76 -5.97 -5.19
N ALA A 53 -12.88 -5.57 -4.62
CA ALA A 53 -14.21 -5.94 -5.09
C ALA A 53 -14.96 -4.68 -5.53
N ILE A 54 -14.46 -4.00 -6.56
CA ILE A 54 -15.28 -3.08 -7.35
C ILE A 54 -15.16 -3.56 -8.79
N GLY A 55 -16.29 -4.04 -9.28
CA GLY A 55 -16.44 -4.77 -10.51
C GLY A 55 -16.12 -3.97 -11.77
N ILE A 56 -15.60 -4.67 -12.75
CA ILE A 56 -15.77 -4.35 -14.16
C ILE A 56 -16.41 -5.59 -14.80
N PRO A 57 -17.59 -5.47 -15.43
CA PRO A 57 -18.20 -6.57 -16.14
C PRO A 57 -17.59 -6.67 -17.54
N PHE A 58 -16.70 -7.62 -17.76
CA PHE A 58 -16.45 -8.07 -19.14
C PHE A 58 -17.17 -9.40 -19.34
N GLY A 59 -18.25 -9.32 -20.10
CA GLY A 59 -18.95 -10.47 -20.62
C GLY A 59 -18.14 -11.18 -21.68
N ALA A 60 -18.07 -12.48 -21.57
CA ALA A 60 -17.97 -13.39 -22.71
C ALA A 60 -18.50 -14.75 -22.27
N ALA A 61 -19.45 -15.21 -23.03
CA ALA A 61 -20.23 -16.41 -22.89
C ALA A 61 -19.46 -17.69 -23.27
N LEU A 62 -20.13 -18.81 -22.94
CA LEU A 62 -20.01 -20.17 -23.48
C LEU A 62 -19.05 -21.11 -22.74
N VAL A 63 -19.48 -22.19 -22.23
CA VAL A 63 -20.17 -23.41 -22.65
C VAL A 63 -20.16 -24.41 -21.48
N THR A 64 -21.31 -24.91 -21.12
CA THR A 64 -21.51 -26.15 -20.34
C THR A 64 -21.20 -27.40 -21.20
N PRO A 65 -20.90 -28.57 -20.65
CA PRO A 65 -21.94 -29.50 -20.28
C PRO A 65 -21.74 -30.36 -19.01
N SER A 66 -22.80 -30.46 -18.26
CA SER A 66 -23.57 -31.63 -17.78
C SER A 66 -22.87 -32.93 -17.40
N ARG A 67 -23.27 -33.40 -16.27
CA ARG A 67 -23.76 -34.74 -15.81
C ARG A 67 -23.09 -35.15 -14.51
N SER A 68 -23.73 -35.65 -13.56
CA SER A 68 -24.98 -36.25 -13.18
C SER A 68 -24.79 -36.97 -11.85
N THR A 69 -25.79 -36.91 -10.99
CA THR A 69 -26.33 -38.03 -10.16
C THR A 69 -25.49 -38.37 -8.93
N THR A 70 -25.97 -38.32 -7.71
CA THR A 70 -27.02 -39.10 -7.10
C THR A 70 -27.28 -38.64 -5.67
N GLU A 71 -28.52 -38.40 -5.31
CA GLU A 71 -29.14 -38.42 -3.98
C GLU A 71 -29.20 -39.86 -3.41
N PRO A 72 -29.77 -40.16 -2.22
CA PRO A 72 -30.40 -39.37 -1.19
C PRO A 72 -30.16 -39.84 0.27
N SER A 73 -30.96 -39.28 1.15
CA SER A 73 -31.43 -39.80 2.48
C SER A 73 -30.73 -39.28 3.71
N THR A 74 -31.30 -38.78 4.77
CA THR A 74 -32.65 -38.88 5.39
C THR A 74 -32.71 -37.88 6.55
N VAL A 75 -33.89 -37.32 6.76
CA VAL A 75 -34.33 -36.58 7.97
C VAL A 75 -34.67 -37.59 9.08
N PRO A 76 -34.64 -37.27 10.38
CA PRO A 76 -35.87 -36.75 11.00
C PRO A 76 -35.73 -35.75 12.18
N VAL A 77 -36.62 -34.78 12.18
CA VAL A 77 -37.71 -34.53 13.17
C VAL A 77 -37.38 -33.92 14.54
N ALA A 78 -38.04 -32.78 14.78
CA ALA A 78 -38.18 -31.96 15.98
C ALA A 78 -38.81 -32.69 17.20
N PRO A 79 -38.97 -32.05 18.38
CA PRO A 79 -40.04 -31.08 18.58
C PRO A 79 -39.79 -29.93 19.60
N VAL A 80 -40.44 -28.80 19.34
CA VAL A 80 -41.39 -27.99 20.13
C VAL A 80 -41.12 -27.78 21.63
N ALA A 81 -41.03 -26.53 22.04
CA ALA A 81 -41.65 -26.02 23.26
C ALA A 81 -42.00 -24.53 23.12
N THR A 82 -43.24 -24.30 23.23
CA THR A 82 -44.06 -23.09 23.34
C THR A 82 -43.85 -22.41 24.68
N SER A 83 -43.76 -21.07 24.72
CA SER A 83 -44.26 -20.28 25.86
C SER A 83 -44.60 -18.87 25.41
N ALA A 84 -45.84 -18.51 25.61
CA ALA A 84 -46.49 -17.25 25.30
C ALA A 84 -46.42 -16.25 26.49
N PRO A 85 -46.89 -15.01 26.31
CA PRO A 85 -46.46 -13.79 27.00
C PRO A 85 -47.31 -13.41 28.24
N PRO A 86 -46.98 -12.36 28.97
CA PRO A 86 -47.97 -11.61 29.71
C PRO A 86 -48.27 -10.24 29.12
N THR A 87 -49.53 -10.02 28.96
CA THR A 87 -50.31 -8.81 28.76
C THR A 87 -50.17 -7.85 29.95
N VAL A 88 -49.97 -6.58 29.74
CA VAL A 88 -50.36 -5.52 30.71
C VAL A 88 -50.90 -4.29 29.97
N THR A 89 -52.14 -4.14 30.05
CA THR A 89 -53.09 -3.06 30.38
C THR A 89 -52.74 -1.60 29.97
N ALA A 90 -53.65 -1.06 29.20
CA ALA A 90 -53.84 0.31 28.80
C ALA A 90 -54.46 1.20 29.87
N ALA A 91 -54.14 2.49 29.86
CA ALA A 91 -55.03 3.61 30.25
C ALA A 91 -54.44 4.96 29.89
N PRO A 92 -55.16 6.10 29.97
CA PRO A 92 -55.91 6.59 28.80
C PRO A 92 -55.41 7.96 28.22
N SER A 93 -56.00 8.32 27.11
CA SER A 93 -55.86 9.53 26.30
C SER A 93 -55.93 10.84 27.09
N ALA A 94 -55.01 11.79 26.72
CA ALA A 94 -55.23 13.22 26.84
C ALA A 94 -55.05 13.87 25.49
N THR A 95 -56.11 14.30 24.92
CA THR A 95 -56.27 15.12 23.72
C THR A 95 -55.67 16.49 23.93
N ARG A 96 -54.76 16.94 23.07
CA ARG A 96 -54.31 18.30 22.98
C ARG A 96 -54.24 18.77 21.54
N PRO A 97 -54.61 20.02 21.22
CA PRO A 97 -54.92 20.41 19.84
C PRO A 97 -53.70 20.65 18.98
N SER A 98 -53.85 20.24 17.72
CA SER A 98 -52.89 20.43 16.64
C SER A 98 -52.63 21.91 16.32
N THR A 99 -51.46 22.40 16.64
CA THR A 99 -50.92 23.59 16.00
C THR A 99 -50.11 23.16 14.78
N ARG A 100 -50.62 23.46 13.59
CA ARG A 100 -49.93 23.25 12.30
C ARG A 100 -48.72 24.19 12.28
N THR A 101 -47.53 23.61 12.45
CA THR A 101 -46.27 24.26 12.12
C THR A 101 -46.04 24.06 10.62
N PRO A 102 -45.67 25.10 9.82
CA PRO A 102 -45.38 24.93 8.43
C PRO A 102 -44.11 24.05 8.27
N SER A 103 -44.24 22.96 7.53
CA SER A 103 -43.13 22.14 7.10
C SER A 103 -42.16 22.99 6.28
N THR A 104 -41.09 23.41 6.93
CA THR A 104 -39.91 23.89 6.22
C THR A 104 -39.33 22.73 5.45
N SER A 105 -39.54 22.68 4.15
CA SER A 105 -38.83 21.75 3.26
C SER A 105 -37.35 21.87 3.50
N SER A 106 -36.77 20.91 4.19
CA SER A 106 -35.34 20.74 4.29
C SER A 106 -34.84 20.52 2.86
N ARG A 107 -34.37 21.59 2.23
CA ARG A 107 -33.57 21.51 1.02
C ARG A 107 -32.40 20.59 1.37
N SER A 108 -32.44 19.37 0.84
CA SER A 108 -31.27 18.46 0.85
C SER A 108 -30.11 19.24 0.22
N SER A 109 -29.26 19.81 1.04
CA SER A 109 -27.98 20.36 0.59
C SER A 109 -27.22 19.17 -0.02
N LYS A 110 -27.10 19.15 -1.35
CA LYS A 110 -26.14 18.28 -2.02
C LYS A 110 -24.80 18.61 -1.36
N SER A 111 -24.28 17.66 -0.59
CA SER A 111 -22.94 17.75 -0.02
C SER A 111 -21.98 17.88 -1.20
N SER A 112 -21.44 19.07 -1.43
CA SER A 112 -20.41 19.26 -2.44
C SER A 112 -19.15 18.54 -1.94
N ALA A 113 -18.49 17.81 -2.83
CA ALA A 113 -17.24 17.14 -2.54
C ALA A 113 -16.21 18.12 -1.95
N PRO A 114 -15.42 17.71 -0.95
CA PRO A 114 -14.43 18.59 -0.34
C PRO A 114 -13.38 19.03 -1.36
N VAL A 115 -13.04 20.32 -1.33
CA VAL A 115 -12.03 20.90 -2.22
C VAL A 115 -10.65 20.59 -1.66
N VAL A 116 -9.81 19.97 -2.47
CA VAL A 116 -8.40 19.72 -2.14
C VAL A 116 -7.63 21.04 -2.24
N ARG A 117 -7.02 21.44 -1.13
CA ARG A 117 -6.08 22.56 -1.09
C ARG A 117 -4.66 22.04 -1.18
N LEU A 118 -3.79 22.74 -1.89
CA LEU A 118 -2.38 22.42 -1.99
C LEU A 118 -1.58 23.33 -1.05
N VAL A 119 -0.68 22.73 -0.28
CA VAL A 119 0.19 23.44 0.68
C VAL A 119 1.65 23.02 0.48
N HIS A 120 2.59 23.88 0.81
CA HIS A 120 3.99 23.52 0.82
C HIS A 120 4.32 22.61 2.00
N GLY A 121 5.25 21.72 1.78
CA GLY A 121 5.80 20.81 2.78
C GLY A 121 5.14 19.43 2.76
N TYR A 122 5.98 18.44 2.61
CA TYR A 122 5.68 17.02 2.76
C TYR A 122 6.60 16.46 3.85
N SER A 123 6.02 15.76 4.82
CA SER A 123 6.77 15.04 5.85
C SER A 123 6.71 13.55 5.58
N ALA A 124 7.86 12.94 5.34
CA ALA A 124 7.95 11.51 5.10
C ALA A 124 7.62 10.73 6.37
N PRO A 125 6.81 9.65 6.26
CA PRO A 125 6.58 8.75 7.39
C PRO A 125 7.88 8.09 7.86
N THR A 126 7.90 7.66 9.12
CA THR A 126 9.04 6.93 9.70
C THR A 126 8.60 5.57 10.21
N PHE A 127 9.36 4.53 9.88
CA PHE A 127 9.19 3.19 10.42
C PHE A 127 9.88 3.10 11.78
N PRO A 128 9.21 2.61 12.84
CA PRO A 128 9.67 2.81 14.22
C PRO A 128 10.59 1.73 14.79
N TYR A 129 11.01 0.72 14.02
CA TYR A 129 11.82 -0.40 14.51
C TYR A 129 12.98 -0.75 13.59
N THR A 130 13.99 -1.41 14.15
CA THR A 130 15.05 -2.09 13.41
C THR A 130 15.37 -3.44 14.03
N LEU A 131 16.04 -4.30 13.27
CA LEU A 131 16.66 -5.54 13.74
C LEU A 131 18.16 -5.32 13.93
N PRO A 132 18.79 -5.99 14.89
CA PRO A 132 20.23 -5.86 15.11
C PRO A 132 21.01 -6.43 13.91
N SER A 133 22.20 -5.90 13.65
CA SER A 133 23.09 -6.39 12.57
C SER A 133 23.50 -7.85 12.77
N SER A 134 23.54 -8.33 14.01
CA SER A 134 23.81 -9.74 14.37
C SER A 134 22.72 -10.70 13.88
N ALA A 135 21.53 -10.22 13.49
CA ALA A 135 20.48 -11.05 12.93
C ALA A 135 20.78 -11.57 11.51
N GLY A 136 21.91 -11.20 10.91
CA GLY A 136 22.28 -11.60 9.56
C GLY A 136 21.41 -10.96 8.46
N LEU A 137 20.83 -9.80 8.77
CA LEU A 137 19.97 -9.04 7.89
C LEU A 137 20.61 -7.67 7.58
N ARG A 138 20.36 -7.16 6.39
CA ARG A 138 20.79 -5.82 5.98
C ARG A 138 19.93 -4.73 6.62
N ALA A 139 20.42 -3.50 6.57
CA ALA A 139 19.60 -2.34 6.91
C ALA A 139 18.27 -2.35 6.14
N PRO A 140 17.15 -2.06 6.79
CA PRO A 140 15.83 -2.19 6.18
C PRO A 140 15.58 -1.10 5.12
N VAL A 141 14.78 -1.47 4.14
CA VAL A 141 14.12 -0.54 3.24
C VAL A 141 12.69 -0.33 3.72
N ALA A 142 12.37 0.89 4.15
CA ALA A 142 11.04 1.22 4.62
C ALA A 142 10.14 1.70 3.49
N SER A 143 8.87 1.32 3.56
CA SER A 143 7.78 1.73 2.67
C SER A 143 6.50 1.90 3.47
N MET A 144 5.44 2.42 2.83
CA MET A 144 4.11 2.53 3.41
C MET A 144 3.07 2.07 2.39
N GLN A 145 2.07 1.31 2.81
CA GLN A 145 1.01 0.84 1.93
C GLN A 145 -0.31 0.73 2.69
N GLY A 146 -1.33 1.41 2.21
CA GLY A 146 -2.67 1.41 2.84
C GLY A 146 -2.67 1.94 4.28
N GLY A 147 -1.76 2.87 4.61
CA GLY A 147 -1.56 3.41 5.95
C GLY A 147 -0.73 2.52 6.87
N GLU A 148 -0.23 1.38 6.41
CA GLU A 148 0.63 0.48 7.16
C GLU A 148 2.11 0.75 6.84
N LEU A 149 2.94 0.86 7.85
CA LEU A 149 4.39 1.00 7.72
C LEU A 149 5.02 -0.38 7.55
N ILE A 150 5.85 -0.54 6.54
CA ILE A 150 6.46 -1.82 6.18
C ILE A 150 7.97 -1.62 6.06
N ALA A 151 8.73 -2.48 6.72
CA ALA A 151 10.19 -2.55 6.56
C ALA A 151 10.59 -3.92 6.04
N PHE A 152 11.36 -3.93 4.96
CA PHE A 152 11.92 -5.14 4.36
C PHE A 152 13.40 -5.23 4.73
N PHE A 153 13.79 -6.35 5.31
CA PHE A 153 15.15 -6.70 5.69
C PHE A 153 15.66 -7.81 4.77
N GLU A 154 16.64 -7.53 3.95
CA GLU A 154 17.26 -8.51 3.06
C GLU A 154 18.26 -9.37 3.84
N ALA A 155 18.21 -10.69 3.67
CA ALA A 155 19.17 -11.62 4.24
C ALA A 155 20.56 -11.44 3.63
N THR A 156 21.60 -11.41 4.47
CA THR A 156 22.99 -11.35 4.02
C THR A 156 23.47 -12.68 3.45
N GLU A 157 23.03 -13.80 4.07
CA GLU A 157 23.35 -15.17 3.67
C GLU A 157 22.08 -16.00 3.56
N LEU A 158 21.58 -16.23 2.34
CA LEU A 158 20.30 -16.92 2.08
C LEU A 158 20.23 -18.37 2.53
N ARG A 159 21.34 -19.01 2.87
CA ARG A 159 21.34 -20.38 3.40
C ARG A 159 21.11 -20.44 4.91
N ARG A 160 21.32 -19.33 5.61
CA ARG A 160 21.23 -19.22 7.07
C ARG A 160 20.13 -18.29 7.52
N HIS A 161 19.79 -17.31 6.68
CA HIS A 161 18.88 -16.26 6.99
C HIS A 161 17.84 -16.10 5.88
N ALA A 162 16.62 -15.78 6.24
CA ALA A 162 15.56 -15.47 5.31
C ALA A 162 15.29 -13.97 5.28
N ASP A 163 14.87 -13.48 4.11
CA ASP A 163 14.34 -12.14 4.00
C ASP A 163 13.15 -11.99 4.97
N THR A 164 13.14 -10.90 5.70
CA THR A 164 12.15 -10.67 6.75
C THR A 164 11.42 -9.36 6.48
N THR A 165 10.10 -9.39 6.61
CA THR A 165 9.26 -8.19 6.53
C THR A 165 8.65 -7.91 7.89
N VAL A 166 8.75 -6.67 8.35
CA VAL A 166 8.06 -6.20 9.56
C VAL A 166 7.04 -5.16 9.17
N THR A 167 5.78 -5.38 9.52
CA THR A 167 4.67 -4.45 9.30
C THR A 167 4.18 -3.89 10.62
N VAL A 168 3.94 -2.58 10.66
CA VAL A 168 3.36 -1.88 11.79
C VAL A 168 2.03 -1.28 11.36
N SER A 169 0.95 -1.66 12.04
CA SER A 169 -0.41 -1.26 11.71
C SER A 169 -1.18 -0.81 12.95
N THR A 170 -2.19 0.01 12.76
CA THR A 170 -3.16 0.35 13.81
C THR A 170 -4.27 -0.71 13.97
N ARG A 171 -4.39 -1.61 13.00
CA ARG A 171 -5.41 -2.65 12.94
C ARG A 171 -4.79 -4.03 13.09
N LYS A 172 -5.55 -4.95 13.71
CA LYS A 172 -5.16 -6.36 13.77
C LYS A 172 -5.04 -6.93 12.35
N PRO A 173 -3.96 -7.64 12.02
CA PRO A 173 -3.84 -8.33 10.74
C PRO A 173 -5.00 -9.33 10.53
N VAL A 174 -5.56 -9.34 9.32
CA VAL A 174 -6.61 -10.27 8.90
C VAL A 174 -6.05 -11.16 7.79
N PHE A 175 -6.30 -12.45 7.89
CA PHE A 175 -5.77 -13.44 6.96
C PHE A 175 -6.90 -14.31 6.41
N THR A 176 -6.89 -14.53 5.11
CA THR A 176 -7.84 -15.40 4.41
C THR A 176 -7.27 -16.80 4.14
N THR A 177 -5.94 -16.93 4.09
CA THR A 177 -5.28 -18.21 3.82
C THR A 177 -5.31 -19.12 5.05
N PRO A 178 -5.71 -20.39 4.93
CA PRO A 178 -5.60 -21.36 6.01
C PRO A 178 -4.16 -21.51 6.51
N ALA A 179 -3.98 -21.72 7.80
CA ALA A 179 -2.67 -21.91 8.41
C ALA A 179 -2.78 -22.70 9.70
N SER A 180 -1.72 -23.39 10.08
CA SER A 180 -1.58 -23.86 11.46
C SER A 180 -1.26 -22.67 12.37
N VAL A 181 -1.83 -22.67 13.58
CA VAL A 181 -1.74 -21.52 14.49
C VAL A 181 -1.24 -21.98 15.85
N LYS A 182 -0.26 -21.26 16.39
CA LYS A 182 0.28 -21.49 17.74
C LYS A 182 0.36 -20.17 18.50
N THR A 183 -0.05 -20.17 19.75
CA THR A 183 0.17 -19.04 20.66
C THR A 183 1.59 -19.12 21.23
N VAL A 184 2.28 -18.01 21.22
CA VAL A 184 3.66 -17.86 21.76
C VAL A 184 3.74 -16.54 22.53
N LEU A 185 4.84 -16.35 23.28
CA LEU A 185 5.12 -15.09 23.96
C LEU A 185 6.20 -14.34 23.17
N VAL A 186 6.00 -13.04 22.93
CA VAL A 186 6.95 -12.16 22.24
C VAL A 186 6.98 -10.82 22.98
N ARG A 187 8.16 -10.36 23.39
CA ARG A 187 8.35 -9.07 24.10
C ARG A 187 7.40 -8.89 25.28
N GLY A 188 7.06 -10.00 25.98
CA GLY A 188 6.09 -10.01 27.06
C GLY A 188 4.62 -9.98 26.66
N HIS A 189 4.31 -9.96 25.35
CA HIS A 189 2.96 -9.97 24.82
C HIS A 189 2.55 -11.35 24.31
N SER A 190 1.28 -11.70 24.44
CA SER A 190 0.71 -12.88 23.76
C SER A 190 0.70 -12.63 22.25
N ALA A 191 1.37 -13.49 21.50
CA ALA A 191 1.52 -13.43 20.05
C ALA A 191 0.95 -14.68 19.39
N THR A 192 0.59 -14.54 18.12
CA THR A 192 0.10 -15.63 17.30
C THR A 192 1.11 -15.91 16.19
N LEU A 193 1.65 -17.13 16.17
CA LEU A 193 2.48 -17.64 15.09
C LEU A 193 1.61 -18.49 14.16
N ARG A 194 1.61 -18.14 12.87
CA ARG A 194 0.94 -18.87 11.80
C ARG A 194 1.98 -19.49 10.88
N THR A 195 1.79 -20.75 10.54
CA THR A 195 2.55 -21.43 9.49
C THR A 195 1.62 -21.67 8.31
N VAL A 196 1.90 -21.01 7.21
CA VAL A 196 1.14 -21.10 5.96
C VAL A 196 1.90 -22.03 5.03
N ASP A 197 1.22 -23.07 4.53
CA ASP A 197 1.78 -23.93 3.49
C ASP A 197 1.75 -23.16 2.16
N ALA A 198 2.93 -22.70 1.76
CA ALA A 198 3.13 -21.90 0.56
C ALA A 198 4.38 -22.42 -0.18
N GLN A 199 4.21 -22.91 -1.40
CA GLN A 199 5.33 -23.36 -2.22
C GLN A 199 6.19 -22.18 -2.69
N PRO A 200 7.53 -22.25 -2.76
CA PRO A 200 8.36 -23.45 -2.50
C PRO A 200 8.80 -23.66 -1.05
N ALA A 201 8.40 -22.78 -0.13
CA ALA A 201 8.74 -22.84 1.30
C ALA A 201 7.56 -22.38 2.13
N ASN A 202 7.39 -22.94 3.34
CA ASN A 202 6.33 -22.48 4.24
C ASN A 202 6.59 -21.03 4.66
N GLN A 203 5.52 -20.26 4.73
CA GLN A 203 5.59 -18.90 5.26
C GLN A 203 5.29 -18.92 6.77
N LEU A 204 6.17 -18.30 7.54
CA LEU A 204 5.99 -18.06 8.98
C LEU A 204 5.55 -16.61 9.19
N VAL A 205 4.40 -16.43 9.83
CA VAL A 205 3.83 -15.11 10.14
C VAL A 205 3.57 -15.02 11.63
N LEU A 206 4.30 -14.16 12.31
CA LEU A 206 4.16 -13.87 13.72
C LEU A 206 3.53 -12.49 13.91
N PHE A 207 2.47 -12.36 14.70
CA PHE A 207 1.87 -11.05 14.96
C PHE A 207 1.39 -10.93 16.41
N TRP A 208 1.47 -9.71 16.94
CA TRP A 208 1.07 -9.39 18.30
C TRP A 208 0.60 -7.94 18.42
N ARG A 209 -0.08 -7.68 19.52
CA ARG A 209 -0.48 -6.32 19.88
C ARG A 209 0.59 -5.72 20.80
N GLU A 210 1.36 -4.77 20.29
CA GLU A 210 2.44 -4.10 21.02
C GLU A 210 1.90 -3.03 21.98
N SER A 211 0.79 -2.36 21.60
CA SER A 211 0.11 -1.36 22.43
C SER A 211 -1.38 -1.28 22.09
N SER A 212 -2.12 -0.42 22.76
CA SER A 212 -3.57 -0.22 22.48
C SER A 212 -3.85 0.17 21.02
N THR A 213 -2.90 0.85 20.35
CA THR A 213 -3.05 1.39 19.00
C THR A 213 -2.08 0.79 17.99
N ARG A 214 -1.29 -0.22 18.38
CA ARG A 214 -0.22 -0.73 17.51
C ARG A 214 -0.19 -2.25 17.49
N TRP A 215 -0.28 -2.79 16.28
CA TRP A 215 -0.02 -4.17 15.96
C TRP A 215 1.30 -4.28 15.20
N ILE A 216 2.04 -5.34 15.47
CA ILE A 216 3.26 -5.68 14.72
C ILE A 216 3.06 -7.06 14.12
N GLN A 217 3.47 -7.20 12.86
CA GLN A 217 3.54 -8.46 12.15
C GLN A 217 4.97 -8.64 11.63
N LEU A 218 5.55 -9.81 11.87
CA LEU A 218 6.82 -10.23 11.30
C LEU A 218 6.55 -11.43 10.39
N SER A 219 6.96 -11.33 9.14
CA SER A 219 6.78 -12.39 8.13
C SER A 219 8.13 -12.81 7.57
N THR A 220 8.34 -14.11 7.46
CA THR A 220 9.55 -14.75 6.92
C THR A 220 9.19 -16.10 6.31
N ASP A 221 10.16 -16.90 5.91
CA ASP A 221 9.97 -18.28 5.45
C ASP A 221 10.52 -19.30 6.48
N ASP A 222 10.39 -20.58 6.18
CA ASP A 222 10.81 -21.70 7.04
C ASP A 222 12.32 -22.02 7.02
N THR A 223 13.14 -21.15 6.46
CA THR A 223 14.59 -21.12 6.74
C THR A 223 14.83 -20.91 8.23
N TYR A 224 13.93 -20.15 8.88
CA TYR A 224 13.90 -20.03 10.34
C TYR A 224 12.96 -21.05 10.97
N THR A 225 13.36 -21.61 12.09
CA THR A 225 12.46 -22.36 12.98
C THR A 225 11.49 -21.39 13.69
N PRO A 226 10.34 -21.88 14.18
CA PRO A 226 9.42 -21.09 15.01
C PRO A 226 10.08 -20.36 16.19
N SER A 227 11.04 -20.99 16.86
CA SER A 227 11.77 -20.38 17.98
C SER A 227 12.72 -19.27 17.53
N GLN A 228 13.34 -19.41 16.36
CA GLN A 228 14.18 -18.36 15.78
C GLN A 228 13.35 -17.14 15.35
N VAL A 229 12.13 -17.36 14.81
CA VAL A 229 11.21 -16.25 14.48
C VAL A 229 10.80 -15.48 15.73
N VAL A 230 10.52 -16.16 16.85
CA VAL A 230 10.23 -15.52 18.14
C VAL A 230 11.43 -14.73 18.63
N ALA A 231 12.63 -15.32 18.64
CA ALA A 231 13.86 -14.64 19.04
C ALA A 231 14.16 -13.41 18.17
N LEU A 232 13.90 -13.50 16.85
CA LEU A 232 14.03 -12.38 15.92
C LEU A 232 13.07 -11.24 16.28
N ALA A 233 11.81 -11.57 16.57
CA ALA A 233 10.81 -10.59 17.00
C ALA A 233 11.15 -9.95 18.35
N ASP A 234 11.67 -10.72 19.31
CA ASP A 234 12.15 -10.22 20.60
C ASP A 234 13.33 -9.25 20.45
N SER A 235 14.14 -9.43 19.42
CA SER A 235 15.31 -8.58 19.12
C SER A 235 14.99 -7.25 18.45
N LEU A 236 13.71 -6.97 18.10
CA LEU A 236 13.30 -5.67 17.55
C LEU A 236 13.61 -4.55 18.54
N THR A 237 14.31 -3.53 18.06
CA THR A 237 14.65 -2.32 18.83
C THR A 237 13.98 -1.09 18.23
N ALA A 238 13.73 -0.08 19.06
CA ALA A 238 13.19 1.19 18.59
C ALA A 238 14.20 1.89 17.65
N ALA A 239 13.69 2.44 16.56
CA ALA A 239 14.47 3.17 15.57
C ALA A 239 13.58 4.23 14.91
N SER A 240 14.18 5.09 14.09
CA SER A 240 13.45 6.03 13.24
C SER A 240 14.01 5.92 11.82
N ILE A 241 13.36 5.12 10.99
CA ILE A 241 13.79 4.84 9.61
C ILE A 241 12.86 5.58 8.68
N THR A 242 13.37 6.58 7.96
CA THR A 242 12.58 7.36 7.03
C THR A 242 12.10 6.50 5.87
N VAL A 243 10.81 6.55 5.58
CA VAL A 243 10.24 6.01 4.34
C VAL A 243 10.66 6.92 3.20
N LEU A 244 11.52 6.41 2.33
CA LEU A 244 12.07 7.20 1.23
C LEU A 244 11.06 7.30 0.08
N PRO A 245 10.53 8.51 -0.22
CA PRO A 245 9.56 8.67 -1.30
C PRO A 245 10.23 8.57 -2.67
N PRO A 246 9.49 8.16 -3.73
CA PRO A 246 9.99 8.14 -5.10
C PRO A 246 10.06 9.55 -5.71
N PHE A 247 9.34 10.51 -5.14
CA PHE A 247 9.27 11.89 -5.60
C PHE A 247 9.58 12.86 -4.48
N THR A 248 10.13 14.03 -4.80
CA THR A 248 9.93 15.23 -3.96
C THR A 248 8.70 15.98 -4.46
N LEU A 249 7.98 16.59 -3.54
CA LEU A 249 6.76 17.33 -3.81
C LEU A 249 6.94 18.77 -3.32
N ASP A 250 6.80 19.76 -4.21
CA ASP A 250 6.75 21.16 -3.83
C ASP A 250 5.45 21.48 -3.08
N LEU A 251 4.37 20.80 -3.48
CA LEU A 251 3.05 20.95 -2.91
C LEU A 251 2.52 19.58 -2.47
N ALA A 252 1.75 19.56 -1.40
CA ALA A 252 1.06 18.37 -0.92
C ALA A 252 -0.42 18.67 -0.67
N PRO A 253 -1.33 17.66 -0.81
CA PRO A 253 -2.75 17.85 -0.54
C PRO A 253 -3.00 18.07 0.96
N ALA A 254 -3.49 19.26 1.33
CA ALA A 254 -3.80 19.59 2.72
C ALA A 254 -5.00 18.81 3.25
N GLY A 255 -4.93 18.37 4.50
CA GLY A 255 -6.02 17.65 5.16
C GLY A 255 -6.15 16.19 4.78
N LEU A 256 -5.29 15.68 3.87
CA LEU A 256 -5.17 14.27 3.57
C LEU A 256 -3.98 13.67 4.33
N THR A 257 -4.09 12.39 4.71
CA THR A 257 -3.00 11.63 5.33
C THR A 257 -2.27 10.81 4.29
N VAL A 258 -0.96 10.67 4.45
CA VAL A 258 -0.16 9.77 3.60
C VAL A 258 -0.69 8.36 3.77
N ASP A 259 -0.98 7.69 2.66
CA ASP A 259 -1.52 6.32 2.63
C ASP A 259 -0.54 5.31 2.04
N THR A 260 0.12 5.67 0.94
CA THR A 260 1.07 4.78 0.27
C THR A 260 2.33 5.55 -0.12
N VAL A 261 3.49 4.96 0.15
CA VAL A 261 4.80 5.42 -0.32
C VAL A 261 5.62 4.19 -0.67
N THR A 262 5.81 3.97 -1.97
CA THR A 262 6.61 2.85 -2.53
C THR A 262 7.68 3.38 -3.49
N ALA A 263 8.35 2.52 -4.23
CA ALA A 263 9.34 2.94 -5.23
C ALA A 263 8.74 3.67 -6.46
N SER A 264 7.42 3.58 -6.66
CA SER A 264 6.75 4.17 -7.85
C SER A 264 5.53 5.01 -7.49
N THR A 265 5.06 4.98 -6.24
CA THR A 265 3.75 5.52 -5.87
C THR A 265 3.83 6.36 -4.61
N MET A 266 3.14 7.49 -4.63
CA MET A 266 2.75 8.23 -3.42
C MET A 266 1.25 8.47 -3.47
N SER A 267 0.54 8.16 -2.38
CA SER A 267 -0.88 8.49 -2.27
C SER A 267 -1.22 9.12 -0.93
N PHE A 268 -2.26 9.95 -0.97
CA PHE A 268 -2.82 10.66 0.17
C PHE A 268 -4.31 10.34 0.24
N ARG A 269 -4.84 10.13 1.43
CA ARG A 269 -6.20 9.67 1.64
C ARG A 269 -6.95 10.51 2.66
N THR A 270 -8.25 10.72 2.41
CA THR A 270 -9.20 11.24 3.40
C THR A 270 -9.63 10.16 4.39
N ALA A 271 -10.33 10.56 5.44
CA ALA A 271 -11.00 9.63 6.35
C ALA A 271 -12.05 8.75 5.65
N ASN A 272 -12.63 9.21 4.55
CA ASN A 272 -13.64 8.51 3.75
C ASN A 272 -13.04 7.61 2.67
N ALA A 273 -11.71 7.46 2.66
CA ALA A 273 -10.94 6.66 1.72
C ALA A 273 -10.77 7.24 0.30
N ASP A 274 -11.31 8.44 0.01
CA ASP A 274 -11.01 9.11 -1.26
C ASP A 274 -9.54 9.53 -1.31
N ARG A 275 -8.90 9.44 -2.48
CA ARG A 275 -7.44 9.57 -2.65
C ARG A 275 -7.05 10.61 -3.69
N VAL A 276 -5.86 11.16 -3.46
CA VAL A 276 -4.99 11.75 -4.47
C VAL A 276 -3.78 10.83 -4.59
N GLU A 277 -3.49 10.34 -5.78
CA GLU A 277 -2.40 9.39 -6.01
C GLU A 277 -1.48 9.88 -7.12
N VAL A 278 -0.18 9.70 -6.94
CA VAL A 278 0.87 9.96 -7.92
C VAL A 278 1.59 8.65 -8.18
N VAL A 279 1.62 8.21 -9.44
CA VAL A 279 2.24 6.95 -9.85
C VAL A 279 3.19 7.19 -11.02
N LEU A 280 4.40 6.65 -10.93
CA LEU A 280 5.31 6.56 -12.05
C LEU A 280 5.15 5.19 -12.71
N ARG A 281 4.70 5.19 -13.96
CA ARG A 281 4.53 3.98 -14.77
C ARG A 281 5.58 3.90 -15.85
N LYS A 282 5.84 2.70 -16.34
CA LYS A 282 6.56 2.54 -17.61
C LYS A 282 5.86 3.35 -18.67
N ARG A 283 6.66 3.96 -19.54
CA ARG A 283 6.15 4.81 -20.60
C ARG A 283 5.11 4.09 -21.43
N ARG A 284 3.97 4.72 -21.59
CA ARG A 284 2.91 4.31 -22.51
C ARG A 284 2.72 5.39 -23.56
N GLN A 285 2.34 5.00 -24.76
CA GLN A 285 2.03 5.97 -25.81
C GLN A 285 0.74 6.70 -25.43
N LEU A 286 0.86 7.98 -25.13
CA LEU A 286 -0.29 8.86 -24.87
C LEU A 286 -0.71 9.51 -26.18
N THR A 287 -2.01 9.72 -26.34
CA THR A 287 -2.63 10.47 -27.46
C THR A 287 -3.62 11.47 -26.89
N GLY A 288 -3.97 12.49 -27.67
CA GLY A 288 -4.95 13.51 -27.25
C GLY A 288 -4.41 14.41 -26.15
N PHE A 289 -3.19 14.91 -26.32
CA PHE A 289 -2.59 15.90 -25.41
C PHE A 289 -3.43 17.17 -25.39
N THR A 290 -3.77 17.64 -24.20
CA THR A 290 -4.55 18.85 -23.95
C THR A 290 -3.75 19.93 -23.26
N ASP A 291 -2.69 19.56 -22.54
CA ASP A 291 -1.98 20.43 -21.63
C ASP A 291 -0.45 20.19 -21.66
N LYS A 292 0.28 20.97 -20.88
CA LYS A 292 1.71 20.81 -20.60
C LYS A 292 2.00 20.93 -19.13
N VAL A 293 2.90 20.09 -18.64
CA VAL A 293 3.39 20.08 -17.25
C VAL A 293 4.92 20.09 -17.28
N GLY A 294 5.54 21.14 -16.75
CA GLY A 294 7.01 21.24 -16.69
C GLY A 294 7.73 21.09 -18.04
N GLY A 295 7.05 21.44 -19.16
CA GLY A 295 7.57 21.27 -20.53
C GLY A 295 7.19 19.96 -21.19
N TYR A 296 6.72 18.96 -20.46
CA TYR A 296 6.23 17.68 -20.99
C TYR A 296 4.80 17.77 -21.49
N GLN A 297 4.47 16.96 -22.50
CA GLN A 297 3.09 16.83 -22.99
C GLN A 297 2.24 16.11 -21.94
N ALA A 298 1.01 16.57 -21.73
CA ALA A 298 0.10 16.03 -20.75
C ALA A 298 -1.31 15.89 -21.31
N ARG A 299 -2.06 14.93 -20.77
CA ARG A 299 -3.48 14.72 -21.05
C ARG A 299 -4.24 14.73 -19.73
N LEU A 300 -5.15 15.66 -19.59
CA LEU A 300 -6.10 15.73 -18.49
C LEU A 300 -7.44 15.13 -18.93
N THR A 301 -7.94 14.17 -18.16
CA THR A 301 -9.23 13.52 -18.39
C THR A 301 -10.07 13.64 -17.12
N ARG A 302 -11.37 13.87 -17.28
CA ARG A 302 -12.36 13.84 -16.21
C ARG A 302 -13.50 12.92 -16.60
N ASP A 303 -13.87 12.05 -15.68
CA ASP A 303 -14.95 11.10 -15.87
C ASP A 303 -15.78 10.93 -14.58
N ALA A 304 -16.62 9.90 -14.55
CA ALA A 304 -17.46 9.58 -13.39
C ALA A 304 -16.66 9.13 -12.17
N ASP A 305 -15.42 8.67 -12.37
CA ASP A 305 -14.54 8.13 -11.31
C ASP A 305 -13.63 9.21 -10.72
N GLY A 306 -13.46 10.35 -11.41
CA GLY A 306 -12.68 11.48 -10.91
C GLY A 306 -11.90 12.24 -11.98
N ALA A 307 -10.65 12.57 -11.68
CA ALA A 307 -9.72 13.22 -12.61
C ALA A 307 -8.43 12.41 -12.74
N GLU A 308 -7.94 12.28 -13.96
CA GLU A 308 -6.63 11.70 -14.29
C GLU A 308 -5.82 12.69 -15.12
N LEU A 309 -4.61 12.98 -14.67
CA LEU A 309 -3.61 13.72 -15.44
C LEU A 309 -2.45 12.78 -15.74
N ALA A 310 -2.23 12.49 -17.02
CA ALA A 310 -1.12 11.67 -17.50
C ALA A 310 -0.08 12.57 -18.20
N VAL A 311 1.18 12.50 -17.77
CA VAL A 311 2.30 13.30 -18.27
C VAL A 311 3.33 12.37 -18.93
N ASP A 312 3.72 12.64 -20.17
CA ASP A 312 4.75 11.88 -20.90
C ASP A 312 6.15 12.38 -20.51
N VAL A 313 6.73 11.78 -19.49
CA VAL A 313 8.06 12.17 -18.96
C VAL A 313 9.14 11.47 -19.77
N THR A 314 9.50 12.07 -20.90
CA THR A 314 10.42 11.50 -21.91
C THR A 314 11.80 11.20 -21.35
N ASP A 315 12.33 12.04 -20.46
CA ASP A 315 13.67 11.92 -19.88
C ASP A 315 13.81 10.68 -18.96
N TRP A 316 12.69 10.16 -18.47
CA TRP A 316 12.63 8.98 -17.62
C TRP A 316 12.09 7.74 -18.34
N ASP A 317 11.79 7.84 -19.63
CA ASP A 317 11.06 6.82 -20.38
C ASP A 317 9.86 6.29 -19.58
N ALA A 318 9.09 7.21 -19.01
CA ALA A 318 8.01 6.94 -18.07
C ALA A 318 6.78 7.80 -18.33
N THR A 319 5.65 7.38 -17.77
CA THR A 319 4.43 8.18 -17.65
C THR A 319 4.19 8.49 -16.18
N LEU A 320 4.09 9.77 -15.82
CA LEU A 320 3.64 10.20 -14.50
C LEU A 320 2.12 10.35 -14.54
N GLU A 321 1.43 9.61 -13.69
CA GLU A 321 -0.03 9.68 -13.54
C GLU A 321 -0.37 10.32 -12.20
N VAL A 322 -1.26 11.31 -12.23
CA VAL A 322 -1.88 11.90 -11.05
C VAL A 322 -3.36 11.64 -11.12
N THR A 323 -3.91 10.90 -10.16
CA THR A 323 -5.34 10.61 -10.08
C THR A 323 -5.96 11.24 -8.85
N VAL A 324 -7.20 11.70 -8.98
CA VAL A 324 -8.00 12.28 -7.91
C VAL A 324 -9.37 11.62 -7.93
N ASP A 325 -9.72 10.92 -6.86
CA ASP A 325 -10.99 10.21 -6.74
C ASP A 325 -12.20 11.18 -6.81
N ARG A 326 -13.33 10.72 -7.31
CA ARG A 326 -14.58 11.51 -7.49
C ARG A 326 -15.11 12.18 -6.21
N GLY A 327 -14.76 11.63 -5.05
CA GLY A 327 -15.13 12.19 -3.73
C GLY A 327 -14.35 13.45 -3.37
N LEU A 328 -13.41 13.88 -4.22
CA LEU A 328 -12.58 15.06 -4.05
C LEU A 328 -12.78 16.03 -5.21
N THR A 329 -12.67 17.33 -4.94
CA THR A 329 -12.69 18.37 -5.98
C THR A 329 -11.33 19.04 -6.04
N VAL A 330 -10.75 19.09 -7.23
CA VAL A 330 -9.52 19.83 -7.55
C VAL A 330 -9.72 20.55 -8.88
N SER A 331 -9.27 21.80 -8.98
CA SER A 331 -9.30 22.52 -10.26
C SER A 331 -8.23 21.99 -11.22
N ASP A 332 -8.45 22.14 -12.54
CA ASP A 332 -7.45 21.74 -13.55
C ASP A 332 -6.14 22.50 -13.34
N ALA A 333 -6.21 23.79 -13.06
CA ALA A 333 -5.04 24.61 -12.75
C ALA A 333 -4.27 24.12 -11.52
N ASP A 334 -4.96 23.71 -10.44
CA ASP A 334 -4.30 23.15 -9.26
C ASP A 334 -3.71 21.78 -9.53
N LEU A 335 -4.38 20.95 -10.34
CA LEU A 335 -3.85 19.62 -10.70
C LEU A 335 -2.60 19.73 -11.56
N LEU A 336 -2.58 20.62 -12.55
CA LEU A 336 -1.40 20.93 -13.37
C LEU A 336 -0.27 21.51 -12.51
N ARG A 337 -0.59 22.45 -11.61
CA ARG A 337 0.37 23.02 -10.67
C ARG A 337 0.96 21.97 -9.72
N PHE A 338 0.13 21.07 -9.20
CA PHE A 338 0.58 19.96 -8.36
C PHE A 338 1.55 19.05 -9.13
N ALA A 339 1.15 18.63 -10.33
CA ALA A 339 2.00 17.74 -11.15
C ALA A 339 3.31 18.40 -11.55
N SER A 340 3.34 19.72 -11.80
CA SER A 340 4.59 20.46 -12.14
C SER A 340 5.57 20.53 -10.96
N GLY A 341 5.09 20.38 -9.72
CA GLY A 341 5.90 20.31 -8.52
C GLY A 341 6.29 18.89 -8.08
N VAL A 342 6.03 17.88 -8.93
CA VAL A 342 6.47 16.50 -8.68
C VAL A 342 7.81 16.27 -9.34
N HIS A 343 8.86 16.08 -8.56
CA HIS A 343 10.22 15.83 -9.07
C HIS A 343 10.60 14.38 -8.84
N ILE A 344 10.82 13.65 -9.93
CA ILE A 344 11.17 12.22 -9.92
C ILE A 344 12.60 12.07 -9.38
N LEU A 345 12.81 11.13 -8.48
CA LEU A 345 14.11 10.85 -7.87
C LEU A 345 14.75 9.60 -8.49
N ASN A 346 16.09 9.53 -8.51
CA ASN A 346 16.85 8.40 -9.08
C ASN A 346 16.52 7.03 -8.44
N ARG A 347 15.86 7.00 -7.30
CA ARG A 347 15.39 5.78 -6.64
C ARG A 347 14.00 5.31 -7.11
N SER A 348 13.33 6.09 -7.95
CA SER A 348 12.03 5.74 -8.51
C SER A 348 12.16 4.55 -9.46
N ASP A 349 11.20 3.63 -9.41
CA ASP A 349 11.16 2.43 -10.25
C ASP A 349 9.78 2.37 -10.94
N PRO A 350 9.67 2.76 -12.22
CA PRO A 350 8.42 2.73 -12.96
C PRO A 350 7.79 1.33 -13.00
N GLN A 351 6.50 1.22 -12.62
CA GLN A 351 5.75 -0.05 -12.58
C GLN A 351 4.97 -0.35 -13.86
#